data_362bf771cba896eee26faa1380404f0d
#
_entry.id   362bf771cba896eee26faa1380404f0d
#
_cell.length_a   1.000
_cell.length_b   1.000
_cell.length_c   1.000
_cell.angle_alpha   90.00
_cell.angle_beta   90.00
_cell.angle_gamma   90.00
#
_symmetry.space_group_name_H-M   'P 1'
#
loop_
_entity.id
_entity.type
_entity.pdbx_description
1 polymer ?
#
loop_
_entity_poly.entity_id
_entity_poly.type
_entity_poly.pdbx_seq_one_letter_code
_entity_poly.pdbx_strand_id
1 'polypeptide(L)'
;MKKRILAAASALVLLLLLVSAAGADGPSTWDPVNQAYMYNEEHYGVVICTKMNVRNRPATSGTTYGSIRNGQPVKILGTSQDGNFYLLDLASCGIASSEYYGYAKSSLIKMDPEYIIASRLLNLYATPWGDGLKNGEQNNRAFLVISAVPGWYAVQATDSTPGSAFIRAKDIALDNSGRYVVTWDTDLYDDNTMAKSGVVKRFTVGSLIGISGEFSRMVFNEGKDNEFRAWVKSQFVAPVIH
;
A
#
# COMPACT_ATOMS: atom_id res chain seq x y z
N MET A 1 -0.35 -35.79 -40.38
CA MET A 1 0.52 -34.83 -39.69
C MET A 1 -0.29 -33.73 -38.96
N LYS A 2 -1.15 -34.08 -37.96
CA LYS A 2 -1.99 -33.11 -37.22
C LYS A 2 -2.08 -33.38 -35.71
N LYS A 3 -1.10 -34.03 -35.08
CA LYS A 3 -1.16 -34.38 -33.64
C LYS A 3 0.01 -33.85 -32.79
N ARG A 4 0.81 -32.87 -33.26
CA ARG A 4 1.98 -32.38 -32.53
C ARG A 4 1.92 -30.86 -32.13
N ILE A 5 0.82 -30.16 -32.38
CA ILE A 5 0.70 -28.72 -32.10
C ILE A 5 -0.05 -28.41 -30.79
N LEU A 6 -0.76 -29.39 -30.20
CA LEU A 6 -1.53 -29.17 -28.98
C LEU A 6 -0.72 -29.26 -27.65
N ALA A 7 0.50 -29.80 -27.69
CA ALA A 7 1.30 -29.96 -26.46
C ALA A 7 2.16 -28.73 -26.10
N ALA A 8 2.39 -27.80 -27.02
CA ALA A 8 3.23 -26.64 -26.80
C ALA A 8 2.46 -25.47 -26.18
N ALA A 9 1.13 -25.40 -26.32
CA ALA A 9 0.32 -24.32 -25.79
C ALA A 9 0.04 -24.44 -24.27
N SER A 10 0.00 -25.68 -23.75
CA SER A 10 -0.26 -25.93 -22.32
C SER A 10 0.95 -25.68 -21.42
N ALA A 11 2.17 -25.76 -21.93
CA ALA A 11 3.39 -25.51 -21.17
C ALA A 11 3.67 -24.01 -21.00
N LEU A 12 3.20 -23.17 -21.94
CA LEU A 12 3.42 -21.73 -21.89
C LEU A 12 2.48 -21.03 -20.91
N VAL A 13 1.28 -21.57 -20.69
CA VAL A 13 0.32 -21.01 -19.72
C VAL A 13 0.72 -21.32 -18.28
N LEU A 14 1.42 -22.44 -18.04
CA LEU A 14 1.91 -22.79 -16.70
C LEU A 14 3.16 -22.00 -16.30
N LEU A 15 3.93 -21.46 -17.24
CA LEU A 15 5.14 -20.68 -16.97
C LEU A 15 4.83 -19.21 -16.65
N LEU A 16 3.67 -18.71 -17.07
CA LEU A 16 3.21 -17.33 -16.79
C LEU A 16 2.54 -17.17 -15.41
N LEU A 17 2.23 -18.27 -14.73
CA LEU A 17 1.69 -18.24 -13.36
C LEU A 17 2.76 -18.26 -12.26
N LEU A 18 4.05 -18.36 -12.62
CA LEU A 18 5.17 -18.40 -11.69
C LEU A 18 5.92 -17.07 -11.53
N VAL A 19 5.51 -15.99 -12.21
CA VAL A 19 6.23 -14.70 -12.19
C VAL A 19 5.59 -13.64 -11.27
N SER A 20 4.48 -13.95 -10.63
CA SER A 20 3.83 -12.98 -9.70
C SER A 20 4.09 -13.26 -8.21
N ALA A 21 5.11 -14.06 -7.89
CA ALA A 21 5.55 -14.29 -6.50
C ALA A 21 6.96 -13.76 -6.25
N ALA A 22 7.43 -12.81 -7.06
CA ALA A 22 8.69 -12.12 -6.82
C ALA A 22 8.40 -10.83 -6.06
N GLY A 23 8.60 -10.85 -4.74
CA GLY A 23 8.61 -9.63 -3.94
C GLY A 23 7.88 -9.68 -2.60
N ALA A 24 7.70 -10.82 -1.99
CA ALA A 24 7.60 -10.88 -0.54
C ALA A 24 8.93 -11.48 -0.06
N ASP A 25 9.85 -10.64 0.35
CA ASP A 25 10.96 -11.12 1.17
C ASP A 25 10.32 -11.79 2.39
N GLY A 26 10.41 -13.13 2.40
CA GLY A 26 9.77 -13.91 3.44
C GLY A 26 10.32 -13.52 4.80
N PRO A 27 9.57 -13.75 5.88
CA PRO A 27 10.05 -13.49 7.24
C PRO A 27 11.35 -14.26 7.47
N SER A 28 12.39 -13.58 7.88
CA SER A 28 13.74 -14.14 7.90
C SER A 28 14.12 -14.77 9.23
N THR A 29 13.57 -14.28 10.34
CA THR A 29 13.98 -14.73 11.69
C THR A 29 12.76 -14.90 12.59
N TRP A 30 12.64 -16.10 13.19
CA TRP A 30 11.62 -16.35 14.19
C TRP A 30 11.97 -15.66 15.51
N ASP A 31 11.06 -14.85 16.01
CA ASP A 31 11.13 -14.25 17.33
C ASP A 31 10.18 -15.00 18.27
N PRO A 32 10.70 -15.81 19.23
CA PRO A 32 9.87 -16.58 20.15
C PRO A 32 9.14 -15.70 21.18
N VAL A 33 9.64 -14.51 21.46
CA VAL A 33 9.00 -13.57 22.40
C VAL A 33 7.73 -13.01 21.79
N ASN A 34 7.83 -12.56 20.56
CA ASN A 34 6.69 -12.00 19.82
C ASN A 34 5.90 -13.06 19.04
N GLN A 35 6.30 -14.34 19.06
CA GLN A 35 5.66 -15.42 18.29
C GLN A 35 5.43 -15.04 16.81
N ALA A 36 6.41 -14.39 16.21
CA ALA A 36 6.37 -13.86 14.86
C ALA A 36 7.67 -14.14 14.10
N TYR A 37 7.53 -14.26 12.81
CA TYR A 37 8.65 -14.15 11.89
C TYR A 37 8.89 -12.66 11.60
N MET A 38 10.06 -12.16 11.96
CA MET A 38 10.42 -10.76 11.76
C MET A 38 10.89 -10.53 10.32
N TYR A 39 10.50 -9.43 9.73
CA TYR A 39 11.03 -8.99 8.45
C TYR A 39 12.40 -8.34 8.61
N ASN A 40 13.29 -8.52 7.64
CA ASN A 40 14.63 -7.88 7.63
C ASN A 40 14.56 -6.43 7.17
N GLU A 41 13.56 -6.12 6.35
CA GLU A 41 13.33 -4.80 5.78
C GLU A 41 12.10 -4.16 6.39
N GLU A 42 12.00 -2.84 6.26
CA GLU A 42 10.84 -2.10 6.71
C GLU A 42 9.69 -2.24 5.72
N HIS A 43 8.58 -2.79 6.18
CA HIS A 43 7.35 -2.86 5.41
C HIS A 43 6.29 -1.91 5.98
N TYR A 44 5.56 -1.31 5.08
CA TYR A 44 4.43 -0.47 5.45
C TYR A 44 3.14 -1.05 4.87
N GLY A 45 2.04 -0.78 5.52
CA GLY A 45 0.74 -1.25 5.08
C GLY A 45 -0.33 -0.18 5.21
N VAL A 46 -1.46 -0.41 4.55
CA VAL A 46 -2.65 0.43 4.68
C VAL A 46 -3.84 -0.44 5.03
N VAL A 47 -4.59 -0.02 6.04
CA VAL A 47 -5.82 -0.71 6.48
C VAL A 47 -6.89 -0.59 5.41
N ILE A 48 -7.47 -1.73 5.00
CA ILE A 48 -8.46 -1.82 3.91
C ILE A 48 -9.87 -2.21 4.38
N CYS A 49 -10.11 -2.18 5.68
CA CYS A 49 -11.43 -2.41 6.28
C CYS A 49 -11.90 -1.19 7.07
N THR A 50 -13.19 -1.09 7.37
CA THR A 50 -13.75 0.06 8.11
C THR A 50 -13.04 0.28 9.44
N LYS A 51 -12.86 -0.79 10.22
CA LYS A 51 -12.20 -0.78 11.53
C LYS A 51 -11.71 -2.18 11.86
N MET A 52 -10.52 -2.28 12.46
CA MET A 52 -9.97 -3.54 12.98
C MET A 52 -9.29 -3.32 14.32
N ASN A 53 -9.26 -4.35 15.14
CA ASN A 53 -8.58 -4.34 16.43
C ASN A 53 -7.11 -4.76 16.29
N VAL A 54 -6.25 -4.10 17.05
CA VAL A 54 -4.87 -4.51 17.28
C VAL A 54 -4.78 -5.17 18.65
N ARG A 55 -4.16 -6.34 18.73
CA ARG A 55 -4.24 -7.26 19.86
C ARG A 55 -2.86 -7.65 20.38
N ASN A 56 -2.83 -8.17 21.62
CA ASN A 56 -1.60 -8.62 22.27
C ASN A 56 -1.04 -9.96 21.77
N ARG A 57 -1.82 -10.72 20.97
CA ARG A 57 -1.40 -12.02 20.40
C ARG A 57 -2.06 -12.28 19.05
N PRO A 58 -1.50 -13.17 18.20
CA PRO A 58 -2.03 -13.47 16.88
C PRO A 58 -3.29 -14.37 16.96
N ALA A 59 -4.33 -13.88 17.61
CA ALA A 59 -5.60 -14.57 17.77
C ALA A 59 -6.75 -13.57 17.92
N THR A 60 -7.92 -13.92 17.40
CA THR A 60 -9.13 -13.10 17.52
C THR A 60 -9.62 -12.95 18.96
N SER A 61 -9.23 -13.88 19.85
CA SER A 61 -9.50 -13.87 21.28
C SER A 61 -8.47 -13.09 22.12
N GLY A 62 -7.43 -12.50 21.50
CA GLY A 62 -6.44 -11.69 22.21
C GLY A 62 -7.04 -10.41 22.77
N THR A 63 -6.45 -9.90 23.87
CA THR A 63 -6.78 -8.60 24.43
C THR A 63 -6.50 -7.49 23.43
N THR A 64 -7.44 -6.55 23.27
CA THR A 64 -7.32 -5.45 22.35
C THR A 64 -6.53 -4.30 22.98
N TYR A 65 -5.47 -3.83 22.34
CA TYR A 65 -4.73 -2.62 22.69
C TYR A 65 -5.41 -1.36 22.17
N GLY A 66 -6.03 -1.45 21.01
CA GLY A 66 -6.71 -0.33 20.34
C GLY A 66 -7.30 -0.78 19.01
N SER A 67 -7.70 0.20 18.21
CA SER A 67 -8.25 -0.06 16.88
C SER A 67 -7.72 0.94 15.86
N ILE A 68 -7.57 0.46 14.64
CA ILE A 68 -7.17 1.22 13.46
C ILE A 68 -8.27 1.15 12.39
N ARG A 69 -8.28 2.11 11.47
CA ARG A 69 -9.39 2.32 10.53
C ARG A 69 -8.93 2.41 9.08
N ASN A 70 -9.89 2.33 8.18
CA ASN A 70 -9.65 2.40 6.74
C ASN A 70 -8.74 3.56 6.33
N GLY A 71 -7.78 3.24 5.47
CA GLY A 71 -6.79 4.20 4.96
C GLY A 71 -5.65 4.51 5.91
N GLN A 72 -5.72 4.06 7.17
CA GLN A 72 -4.66 4.32 8.14
C GLN A 72 -3.40 3.54 7.78
N PRO A 73 -2.24 4.22 7.65
CA PRO A 73 -0.96 3.56 7.42
C PRO A 73 -0.46 2.91 8.72
N VAL A 74 0.25 1.81 8.57
CA VAL A 74 0.86 1.05 9.67
C VAL A 74 2.26 0.56 9.27
N LYS A 75 3.18 0.47 10.22
CA LYS A 75 4.47 -0.19 10.03
C LYS A 75 4.34 -1.65 10.41
N ILE A 76 4.74 -2.54 9.50
CA ILE A 76 4.68 -3.98 9.66
C ILE A 76 6.08 -4.49 9.99
N LEU A 77 6.22 -5.16 11.12
CA LEU A 77 7.49 -5.67 11.64
C LEU A 77 7.70 -7.15 11.33
N GLY A 78 6.60 -7.88 11.10
CA GLY A 78 6.64 -9.31 10.88
C GLY A 78 5.27 -9.92 10.68
N THR A 79 5.23 -11.26 10.66
CA THR A 79 4.00 -12.03 10.51
C THR A 79 3.93 -13.19 11.51
N SER A 80 2.73 -13.57 11.94
CA SER A 80 2.50 -14.78 12.75
C SER A 80 2.92 -16.04 11.97
N GLN A 81 3.14 -17.13 12.69
CA GLN A 81 3.57 -18.40 12.09
C GLN A 81 2.65 -18.90 10.98
N ASP A 82 1.36 -18.67 11.11
CA ASP A 82 0.34 -19.07 10.13
C ASP A 82 0.07 -18.01 9.04
N GLY A 83 0.78 -16.86 9.10
CA GLY A 83 0.60 -15.74 8.16
C GLY A 83 -0.72 -14.96 8.32
N ASN A 84 -1.59 -15.36 9.25
CA ASN A 84 -2.92 -14.77 9.41
C ASN A 84 -2.92 -13.41 10.11
N PHE A 85 -1.82 -13.05 10.78
CA PHE A 85 -1.67 -11.78 11.48
C PHE A 85 -0.33 -11.13 11.17
N TYR A 86 -0.34 -9.83 10.97
CA TYR A 86 0.87 -9.02 10.98
C TYR A 86 1.19 -8.54 12.38
N LEU A 87 2.47 -8.52 12.73
CA LEU A 87 3.01 -7.83 13.89
C LEU A 87 3.25 -6.38 13.50
N LEU A 88 2.61 -5.45 14.20
CA LEU A 88 2.64 -4.02 13.92
C LEU A 88 3.38 -3.25 15.01
N ASP A 89 4.04 -2.16 14.63
CA ASP A 89 4.50 -1.13 15.55
C ASP A 89 3.30 -0.32 16.05
N LEU A 90 3.02 -0.35 17.36
CA LEU A 90 1.88 0.35 17.96
C LEU A 90 2.00 1.87 17.87
N ALA A 91 3.20 2.41 17.92
CA ALA A 91 3.42 3.85 17.78
C ALA A 91 3.02 4.33 16.38
N SER A 92 3.36 3.56 15.34
CA SER A 92 2.92 3.85 13.96
C SER A 92 1.40 3.78 13.79
N CYS A 93 0.74 2.96 14.59
CA CYS A 93 -0.71 2.84 14.62
C CYS A 93 -1.41 3.98 15.41
N GLY A 94 -0.65 4.85 16.08
CA GLY A 94 -1.21 5.86 16.98
C GLY A 94 -1.91 5.26 18.20
N ILE A 95 -1.53 4.05 18.61
CA ILE A 95 -2.07 3.37 19.79
C ILE A 95 -1.14 3.63 20.96
N ALA A 96 -1.65 4.36 21.97
CA ALA A 96 -0.95 4.55 23.22
C ALA A 96 -0.98 3.25 24.04
N SER A 97 0.17 2.63 24.25
CA SER A 97 0.35 1.41 25.02
C SER A 97 1.71 1.41 25.69
N SER A 98 1.86 0.67 26.80
CA SER A 98 3.18 0.34 27.35
C SER A 98 3.93 -0.68 26.50
N GLU A 99 3.24 -1.40 25.64
CA GLU A 99 3.80 -2.36 24.70
C GLU A 99 4.22 -1.66 23.41
N TYR A 100 5.22 -2.20 22.74
CA TYR A 100 5.73 -1.67 21.46
C TYR A 100 5.02 -2.28 20.26
N TYR A 101 4.48 -3.49 20.41
CA TYR A 101 3.99 -4.33 19.31
C TYR A 101 2.58 -4.81 19.55
N GLY A 102 1.85 -5.04 18.46
CA GLY A 102 0.55 -5.65 18.49
C GLY A 102 0.20 -6.36 17.20
N TYR A 103 -0.76 -7.27 17.26
CA TYR A 103 -1.17 -8.09 16.12
C TYR A 103 -2.45 -7.61 15.51
N ALA A 104 -2.47 -7.56 14.18
CA ALA A 104 -3.65 -7.26 13.39
C ALA A 104 -3.82 -8.29 12.26
N LYS A 105 -5.05 -8.56 11.86
CA LYS A 105 -5.36 -9.57 10.84
C LYS A 105 -4.76 -9.15 9.48
N SER A 106 -3.90 -9.98 8.90
CA SER A 106 -3.15 -9.68 7.68
C SER A 106 -4.06 -9.41 6.47
N SER A 107 -5.16 -10.16 6.33
CA SER A 107 -6.12 -9.99 5.23
C SER A 107 -6.87 -8.65 5.24
N LEU A 108 -6.72 -7.83 6.28
CA LEU A 108 -7.34 -6.50 6.41
C LEU A 108 -6.33 -5.36 6.25
N ILE A 109 -5.10 -5.69 5.85
CA ILE A 109 -4.02 -4.74 5.58
C ILE A 109 -3.44 -5.05 4.21
N LYS A 110 -3.34 -4.04 3.35
CA LYS A 110 -2.56 -4.12 2.12
C LYS A 110 -1.13 -3.74 2.46
N MET A 111 -0.23 -4.70 2.45
CA MET A 111 1.21 -4.48 2.62
C MET A 111 1.79 -3.88 1.34
N ASP A 112 2.79 -3.00 1.49
CA ASP A 112 3.50 -2.30 0.42
C ASP A 112 2.53 -1.72 -0.61
N PRO A 113 1.70 -0.75 -0.19
CA PRO A 113 0.60 -0.25 -0.98
C PRO A 113 1.09 0.54 -2.19
N GLU A 114 0.47 0.28 -3.34
CA GLU A 114 0.62 1.05 -4.57
C GLU A 114 -0.66 1.84 -4.83
N TYR A 115 -0.53 2.98 -5.47
CA TYR A 115 -1.65 3.86 -5.75
C TYR A 115 -1.76 4.21 -7.23
N ILE A 116 -2.99 4.43 -7.68
CA ILE A 116 -3.31 5.09 -8.93
C ILE A 116 -3.89 6.46 -8.59
N ILE A 117 -3.43 7.50 -9.28
CA ILE A 117 -4.03 8.83 -9.17
C ILE A 117 -4.76 9.14 -10.47
N ALA A 118 -6.06 9.37 -10.36
CA ALA A 118 -6.88 9.83 -11.46
C ALA A 118 -6.57 11.30 -11.76
N SER A 119 -5.55 11.57 -12.57
CA SER A 119 -5.25 12.90 -13.09
C SER A 119 -6.20 13.35 -14.22
N ARG A 120 -7.03 12.43 -14.68
CA ARG A 120 -8.11 12.62 -15.67
C ARG A 120 -9.33 11.82 -15.26
N LEU A 121 -10.44 12.01 -15.94
CA LEU A 121 -11.63 11.19 -15.76
C LEU A 121 -11.34 9.72 -16.05
N LEU A 122 -11.55 8.88 -15.03
CA LEU A 122 -11.45 7.42 -15.11
C LEU A 122 -12.82 6.79 -14.85
N ASN A 123 -13.13 5.76 -15.61
CA ASN A 123 -14.31 4.95 -15.38
C ASN A 123 -14.01 3.85 -14.35
N LEU A 124 -14.91 3.70 -13.39
CA LEU A 124 -14.87 2.60 -12.43
C LEU A 124 -15.89 1.53 -12.81
N TYR A 125 -15.44 0.30 -12.88
CA TYR A 125 -16.27 -0.85 -13.28
C TYR A 125 -16.56 -1.74 -12.06
N ALA A 126 -17.71 -2.39 -12.07
CA ALA A 126 -18.09 -3.33 -11.00
C ALA A 126 -17.32 -4.64 -11.10
N THR A 127 -16.96 -5.07 -12.30
CA THR A 127 -16.17 -6.29 -12.57
C THR A 127 -15.14 -6.02 -13.66
N PRO A 128 -14.00 -6.76 -13.70
CA PRO A 128 -13.13 -6.75 -14.87
C PRO A 128 -13.90 -7.34 -16.06
N TRP A 129 -13.62 -6.82 -17.26
CA TRP A 129 -14.29 -7.19 -18.53
C TRP A 129 -15.81 -6.92 -18.57
N GLY A 130 -16.36 -6.29 -17.53
CA GLY A 130 -17.76 -5.90 -17.50
C GLY A 130 -18.01 -4.54 -18.14
N ASP A 131 -19.24 -4.33 -18.58
CA ASP A 131 -19.71 -3.03 -19.13
C ASP A 131 -20.33 -2.11 -18.06
N GLY A 132 -20.53 -2.65 -16.85
CA GLY A 132 -21.18 -1.91 -15.77
C GLY A 132 -20.23 -0.93 -15.08
N LEU A 133 -20.59 0.36 -15.07
CA LEU A 133 -19.93 1.36 -14.24
C LEU A 133 -20.45 1.23 -12.79
N LYS A 134 -19.53 1.20 -11.83
CA LYS A 134 -19.91 1.17 -10.42
C LYS A 134 -20.26 2.56 -9.88
N ASN A 135 -19.42 3.56 -10.16
CA ASN A 135 -19.55 4.92 -9.62
C ASN A 135 -19.34 6.01 -10.68
N GLY A 136 -19.47 5.65 -11.97
CA GLY A 136 -19.22 6.59 -13.06
C GLY A 136 -17.78 7.04 -13.17
N GLU A 137 -17.61 8.22 -13.72
CA GLU A 137 -16.30 8.82 -13.95
C GLU A 137 -15.73 9.43 -12.66
N GLN A 138 -14.44 9.26 -12.43
CA GLN A 138 -13.71 9.81 -11.28
C GLN A 138 -12.52 10.62 -11.75
N ASN A 139 -12.28 11.76 -11.11
CA ASN A 139 -11.16 12.65 -11.39
C ASN A 139 -10.56 13.17 -10.08
N ASN A 140 -9.25 13.45 -10.09
CA ASN A 140 -8.52 13.98 -8.93
C ASN A 140 -8.67 13.16 -7.65
N ARG A 141 -8.74 11.83 -7.79
CA ARG A 141 -8.81 10.90 -6.65
C ARG A 141 -7.66 9.92 -6.68
N ALA A 142 -7.22 9.55 -5.49
CA ALA A 142 -6.30 8.45 -5.31
C ALA A 142 -7.05 7.14 -5.07
N PHE A 143 -6.55 6.06 -5.64
CA PHE A 143 -7.07 4.72 -5.49
C PHE A 143 -5.94 3.81 -5.04
N LEU A 144 -6.15 3.10 -3.93
CA LEU A 144 -5.28 2.04 -3.48
C LEU A 144 -5.46 0.81 -4.38
N VAL A 145 -4.37 0.29 -4.92
CA VAL A 145 -4.39 -0.96 -5.71
C VAL A 145 -4.45 -2.15 -4.76
N ILE A 146 -5.52 -2.91 -4.85
CA ILE A 146 -5.72 -4.14 -4.06
C ILE A 146 -5.07 -5.32 -4.75
N SER A 147 -5.31 -5.47 -6.05
CA SER A 147 -4.73 -6.53 -6.88
C SER A 147 -4.75 -6.13 -8.35
N ALA A 148 -3.98 -6.87 -9.17
CA ALA A 148 -3.98 -6.74 -10.61
C ALA A 148 -4.45 -8.04 -11.26
N VAL A 149 -5.22 -7.91 -12.34
CA VAL A 149 -5.54 -8.99 -13.28
C VAL A 149 -5.23 -8.51 -14.68
N PRO A 150 -5.00 -9.38 -15.68
CA PRO A 150 -4.58 -8.96 -17.01
C PRO A 150 -5.43 -7.80 -17.57
N GLY A 151 -4.79 -6.64 -17.76
CA GLY A 151 -5.41 -5.42 -18.30
C GLY A 151 -6.27 -4.62 -17.33
N TRP A 152 -6.32 -5.00 -16.03
CA TRP A 152 -7.16 -4.33 -15.03
C TRP A 152 -6.48 -4.24 -13.66
N TYR A 153 -6.81 -3.19 -12.92
CA TYR A 153 -6.51 -3.06 -11.49
C TYR A 153 -7.78 -3.10 -10.66
N ALA A 154 -7.81 -3.99 -9.68
CA ALA A 154 -8.79 -3.92 -8.60
C ALA A 154 -8.36 -2.84 -7.63
N VAL A 155 -9.21 -1.85 -7.38
CA VAL A 155 -8.85 -0.67 -6.59
C VAL A 155 -9.89 -0.37 -5.51
N GLN A 156 -9.44 0.33 -4.48
CA GLN A 156 -10.26 0.91 -3.43
C GLN A 156 -10.05 2.43 -3.40
N ALA A 157 -11.14 3.20 -3.37
CA ALA A 157 -11.04 4.62 -3.13
C ALA A 157 -10.62 4.87 -1.68
N THR A 158 -9.58 5.67 -1.48
CA THR A 158 -8.91 5.83 -0.18
C THR A 158 -9.69 6.67 0.82
N ASP A 159 -10.62 7.48 0.33
CA ASP A 159 -11.46 8.41 1.11
C ASP A 159 -12.89 7.90 1.35
N SER A 160 -13.21 6.70 0.89
CA SER A 160 -14.54 6.12 0.95
C SER A 160 -14.61 4.89 1.88
N THR A 161 -15.81 4.44 2.12
CA THR A 161 -16.09 3.15 2.75
C THR A 161 -15.40 2.02 1.97
N PRO A 162 -14.87 0.99 2.64
CA PRO A 162 -14.27 -0.15 1.98
C PRO A 162 -15.16 -0.73 0.88
N GLY A 163 -14.57 -0.94 -0.27
CA GLY A 163 -15.24 -1.51 -1.42
C GLY A 163 -14.33 -1.46 -2.63
N SER A 164 -14.34 -2.51 -3.43
CA SER A 164 -13.51 -2.61 -4.63
C SER A 164 -14.26 -2.16 -5.87
N ALA A 165 -13.53 -1.56 -6.78
CA ALA A 165 -13.91 -1.32 -8.16
C ALA A 165 -12.75 -1.70 -9.06
N PHE A 166 -12.96 -1.68 -10.37
CA PHE A 166 -11.93 -2.00 -11.34
C PHE A 166 -11.65 -0.80 -12.25
N ILE A 167 -10.39 -0.60 -12.58
CA ILE A 167 -9.92 0.40 -13.56
C ILE A 167 -9.16 -0.35 -14.64
N ARG A 168 -9.37 0.02 -15.91
CA ARG A 168 -8.60 -0.54 -17.02
C ARG A 168 -7.18 0.01 -16.98
N ALA A 169 -6.17 -0.86 -17.09
CA ALA A 169 -4.77 -0.45 -17.10
C ALA A 169 -4.47 0.58 -18.19
N LYS A 170 -5.06 0.43 -19.39
CA LYS A 170 -4.90 1.37 -20.52
C LYS A 170 -5.48 2.78 -20.28
N ASP A 171 -6.36 2.93 -19.30
CA ASP A 171 -6.99 4.22 -18.98
C ASP A 171 -6.15 5.04 -17.97
N ILE A 172 -5.10 4.44 -17.40
CA ILE A 172 -4.17 5.10 -16.50
C ILE A 172 -3.15 5.88 -17.32
N ALA A 173 -2.89 7.12 -16.94
CA ALA A 173 -1.89 7.94 -17.63
C ALA A 173 -0.49 7.37 -17.41
N LEU A 174 0.28 7.19 -18.49
CA LEU A 174 1.60 6.52 -18.48
C LEU A 174 2.74 7.37 -17.92
N ASP A 175 2.49 8.56 -17.41
CA ASP A 175 3.55 9.53 -17.07
C ASP A 175 3.73 9.73 -15.55
N ASN A 176 3.68 8.65 -14.80
CA ASN A 176 3.85 8.70 -13.34
C ASN A 176 5.16 8.06 -12.84
N SER A 177 6.15 7.79 -13.72
CA SER A 177 7.40 7.15 -13.33
C SER A 177 8.15 7.97 -12.26
N GLY A 178 8.51 7.32 -11.16
CA GLY A 178 9.16 7.98 -10.04
C GLY A 178 8.25 8.87 -9.18
N ARG A 179 6.94 8.89 -9.45
CA ARG A 179 5.98 9.61 -8.63
C ARG A 179 5.57 8.79 -7.40
N TYR A 180 5.39 9.51 -6.32
CA TYR A 180 4.93 8.97 -5.04
C TYR A 180 3.79 9.82 -4.51
N VAL A 181 2.91 9.21 -3.74
CA VAL A 181 1.78 9.88 -3.09
C VAL A 181 1.97 9.86 -1.58
N VAL A 182 1.64 10.97 -0.94
CA VAL A 182 1.49 11.02 0.52
C VAL A 182 0.16 10.38 0.89
N THR A 183 0.20 9.31 1.66
CA THR A 183 -0.97 8.46 1.95
C THR A 183 -1.77 8.92 3.16
N TRP A 184 -1.21 9.84 3.98
CA TRP A 184 -1.80 10.37 5.21
C TRP A 184 -1.32 11.79 5.48
N ASP A 185 -2.16 12.64 6.10
CA ASP A 185 -1.73 13.97 6.54
C ASP A 185 -0.56 13.82 7.52
N THR A 186 0.58 14.41 7.21
CA THR A 186 1.80 14.20 7.99
C THR A 186 2.69 15.45 8.02
N ASP A 187 3.61 15.47 8.97
CA ASP A 187 4.58 16.53 9.12
C ASP A 187 5.58 16.54 7.96
N LEU A 188 5.92 17.74 7.52
CA LEU A 188 7.08 18.01 6.68
C LEU A 188 8.26 18.40 7.57
N TYR A 189 9.44 17.94 7.19
CA TYR A 189 10.69 18.29 7.84
C TYR A 189 11.60 19.01 6.85
N ASP A 190 12.23 20.07 7.30
CA ASP A 190 13.13 20.89 6.49
C ASP A 190 14.28 20.07 5.91
N ASP A 191 14.61 20.33 4.66
CA ASP A 191 15.57 19.55 3.89
C ASP A 191 16.99 19.58 4.47
N ASN A 192 17.37 20.63 5.17
CA ASN A 192 18.72 20.84 5.70
C ASN A 192 18.82 20.57 7.20
N THR A 193 17.80 20.97 7.95
CA THR A 193 17.85 20.99 9.42
C THR A 193 17.09 19.84 10.07
N MET A 194 16.24 19.13 9.32
CA MET A 194 15.30 18.14 9.84
C MET A 194 14.33 18.69 10.89
N ALA A 195 14.24 20.01 11.03
CA ALA A 195 13.23 20.63 11.87
C ALA A 195 11.84 20.54 11.22
N LYS A 196 10.80 20.38 12.02
CA LYS A 196 9.44 20.41 11.51
C LYS A 196 9.15 21.76 10.84
N SER A 197 8.78 21.75 9.57
CA SER A 197 8.58 22.93 8.72
C SER A 197 7.13 23.15 8.29
N GLY A 198 6.25 22.16 8.49
CA GLY A 198 4.85 22.27 8.09
C GLY A 198 4.12 20.93 8.11
N VAL A 199 3.03 20.86 7.34
CA VAL A 199 2.21 19.67 7.16
C VAL A 199 1.93 19.52 5.67
N VAL A 200 2.11 18.29 5.15
CA VAL A 200 1.67 17.90 3.80
C VAL A 200 0.34 17.14 3.91
N LYS A 201 -0.56 17.44 3.01
CA LYS A 201 -1.86 16.77 2.94
C LYS A 201 -1.77 15.44 2.22
N ARG A 202 -2.59 14.50 2.64
CA ARG A 202 -2.73 13.22 1.93
C ARG A 202 -3.10 13.46 0.47
N PHE A 203 -2.68 12.55 -0.39
CA PHE A 203 -2.82 12.60 -1.86
C PHE A 203 -2.00 13.71 -2.55
N THR A 204 -1.15 14.43 -1.79
CA THR A 204 -0.12 15.25 -2.43
C THR A 204 0.87 14.34 -3.14
N VAL A 205 1.11 14.62 -4.41
CA VAL A 205 2.05 13.87 -5.26
C VAL A 205 3.38 14.59 -5.30
N GLY A 206 4.47 13.83 -5.23
CA GLY A 206 5.84 14.34 -5.36
C GLY A 206 6.73 13.28 -5.99
N SER A 207 7.99 13.63 -6.20
CA SER A 207 9.03 12.72 -6.67
C SER A 207 9.93 12.33 -5.51
N LEU A 208 10.20 11.04 -5.35
CA LEU A 208 11.15 10.54 -4.35
C LEU A 208 12.58 10.75 -4.87
N ILE A 209 13.43 11.41 -4.09
CA ILE A 209 14.83 11.69 -4.45
C ILE A 209 15.85 11.10 -3.49
N GLY A 210 15.41 10.49 -2.40
CA GLY A 210 16.29 9.81 -1.45
C GLY A 210 15.54 9.21 -0.27
N ILE A 211 16.20 8.31 0.44
CA ILE A 211 15.69 7.69 1.67
C ILE A 211 16.81 7.76 2.72
N SER A 212 16.47 8.09 3.95
CA SER A 212 17.39 8.09 5.08
C SER A 212 16.66 7.66 6.35
N GLY A 213 16.97 6.46 6.86
CA GLY A 213 16.27 5.88 8.01
C GLY A 213 14.76 5.79 7.74
N GLU A 214 13.97 6.30 8.66
CA GLU A 214 12.51 6.31 8.55
C GLU A 214 11.93 7.43 7.67
N PHE A 215 12.79 8.21 6.96
CA PHE A 215 12.37 9.36 6.17
C PHE A 215 12.62 9.19 4.68
N SER A 216 11.67 9.63 3.89
CA SER A 216 11.74 9.78 2.43
C SER A 216 11.92 11.25 2.07
N ARG A 217 12.95 11.56 1.28
CA ARG A 217 13.19 12.90 0.74
C ARG A 217 12.39 13.09 -0.54
N MET A 218 11.54 14.08 -0.54
CA MET A 218 10.58 14.33 -1.63
C MET A 218 10.77 15.71 -2.26
N VAL A 219 10.52 15.79 -3.57
CA VAL A 219 10.31 17.05 -4.28
C VAL A 219 8.82 17.20 -4.55
N PHE A 220 8.27 18.32 -4.13
CA PHE A 220 6.86 18.66 -4.38
C PHE A 220 6.77 19.82 -5.38
N ASN A 221 5.71 19.82 -6.18
CA ASN A 221 5.46 20.82 -7.23
C ASN A 221 6.61 20.94 -8.23
N GLU A 222 7.28 19.85 -8.54
CA GLU A 222 8.43 19.77 -9.42
C GLU A 222 8.19 20.50 -10.75
N GLY A 223 9.15 21.38 -11.13
CA GLY A 223 9.08 22.20 -12.33
C GLY A 223 8.13 23.40 -12.25
N LYS A 224 7.62 23.75 -11.05
CA LYS A 224 6.79 24.94 -10.82
C LYS A 224 7.52 25.97 -9.98
N ASP A 225 7.06 27.22 -10.03
CA ASP A 225 7.65 28.34 -9.26
C ASP A 225 7.64 28.11 -7.75
N ASN A 226 6.75 27.26 -7.26
CA ASN A 226 6.63 26.88 -5.85
C ASN A 226 7.16 25.47 -5.56
N GLU A 227 8.14 25.01 -6.33
CA GLU A 227 8.87 23.78 -6.04
C GLU A 227 9.56 23.87 -4.69
N PHE A 228 9.43 22.81 -3.89
CA PHE A 228 10.16 22.70 -2.63
C PHE A 228 10.55 21.25 -2.33
N ARG A 229 11.57 21.09 -1.48
CA ARG A 229 12.07 19.80 -1.02
C ARG A 229 11.86 19.67 0.47
N ALA A 230 11.45 18.49 0.89
CA ALA A 230 11.25 18.20 2.31
C ALA A 230 11.38 16.70 2.56
N TRP A 231 11.62 16.36 3.82
CA TRP A 231 11.54 15.00 4.30
C TRP A 231 10.14 14.70 4.84
N VAL A 232 9.68 13.49 4.58
CA VAL A 232 8.40 12.94 5.05
C VAL A 232 8.69 11.56 5.64
N LYS A 233 7.99 11.15 6.68
CA LYS A 233 8.13 9.76 7.18
C LYS A 233 7.75 8.77 6.09
N SER A 234 8.61 7.78 5.83
CA SER A 234 8.47 6.82 4.74
C SER A 234 7.18 5.99 4.84
N GLN A 235 6.71 5.72 6.04
CA GLN A 235 5.43 5.04 6.27
C GLN A 235 4.21 5.77 5.68
N PHE A 236 4.34 7.04 5.34
CA PHE A 236 3.28 7.87 4.76
C PHE A 236 3.48 8.14 3.26
N VAL A 237 4.40 7.42 2.63
CA VAL A 237 4.72 7.61 1.21
C VAL A 237 4.58 6.27 0.49
N ALA A 238 3.92 6.26 -0.66
CA ALA A 238 3.75 5.07 -1.47
C ALA A 238 3.92 5.37 -2.96
N PRO A 239 4.40 4.42 -3.76
CA PRO A 239 4.56 4.61 -5.20
C PRO A 239 3.22 4.80 -5.90
N VAL A 240 3.23 5.61 -6.94
CA VAL A 240 2.15 5.73 -7.92
C VAL A 240 2.51 4.86 -9.10
N ILE A 241 1.68 3.89 -9.42
CA ILE A 241 1.89 2.98 -10.55
C ILE A 241 1.38 3.59 -11.86
N HIS A 242 1.90 3.05 -12.96
CA HIS A 242 1.62 3.46 -14.35
C HIS A 242 0.61 2.57 -15.01
#